data_ce4d4472d135ddef6a7d54af1d005f2c
#
_entry.id   ce4d4472d135ddef6a7d54af1d005f2c
#
_cell.length_a   1.000
_cell.length_b   1.000
_cell.length_c   1.000
_cell.angle_alpha   90.00
_cell.angle_beta   90.00
_cell.angle_gamma   90.00
#
_symmetry.space_group_name_H-M   'P 1'
#
loop_
_entity.id
_entity.type
_entity.pdbx_description
1 polymer ?
#
loop_
_entity_poly.entity_id
_entity_poly.type
_entity_poly.pdbx_seq_one_letter_code
_entity_poly.pdbx_strand_id
1 'polypeptide(L)'
;IATNMAGRGTDIMLGGNSEYLAKEEMRRSKVPANLIEEADTYYETDDQDILKAREQFKNLVDKFDEKIKEEKEKVIQAGGLKIIGTERHESRRIDNQLRGRSGRQGDIGESKFYIGLDDDLMKIFGGDTITKVFNSLGADENMPIDSKIISNAVENAQKKVEGRNFSIRKNVLKYDDVMNAQREIIYKQRRQVLDGENIHDAIINMMNTVSNSIANMFVEDEHGNINVEALNAEINNIFGIDMLDYIKENKNNAQAISEELLKRANEKYAEKEESIGSDDMRELERVVMLKVVDEKWMNHIDSMDELKNGIGLRAYGQQDPVVKYRIEGMDMFDEMISDIQVDVTKILLHIREQTEAKRQETVKITGAALEAIHSVDGGAKIGTDVDRTIRNDGPKIGRNDPCPCGSGKKYKNCCGKNA
;
A
#
# COMPACT_ATOMS: atom_id res chain seq x y z
N ILE A 1 -25.30 -14.51 18.97
CA ILE A 1 -25.27 -14.46 17.51
C ILE A 1 -24.06 -13.61 17.11
N ALA A 2 -23.23 -14.13 16.24
CA ALA A 2 -22.01 -13.46 15.81
C ALA A 2 -21.76 -13.67 14.31
N THR A 3 -21.10 -12.71 13.67
CA THR A 3 -20.64 -12.79 12.28
C THR A 3 -19.28 -13.49 12.18
N ASN A 4 -18.74 -13.62 10.99
CA ASN A 4 -17.42 -14.22 10.69
C ASN A 4 -16.27 -13.67 11.56
N MET A 5 -16.37 -12.43 12.01
CA MET A 5 -15.37 -11.76 12.84
C MET A 5 -15.22 -12.36 14.24
N ALA A 6 -16.27 -12.97 14.79
CA ALA A 6 -16.22 -13.60 16.12
C ALA A 6 -15.34 -14.86 16.17
N GLY A 7 -14.87 -15.34 15.03
CA GLY A 7 -13.92 -16.46 14.93
C GLY A 7 -12.50 -16.13 15.42
N ARG A 8 -12.13 -14.83 15.61
CA ARG A 8 -10.75 -14.42 15.93
C ARG A 8 -10.73 -13.18 16.82
N GLY A 9 -9.76 -13.13 17.73
CA GLY A 9 -9.47 -11.91 18.52
C GLY A 9 -10.28 -11.75 19.81
N THR A 10 -11.35 -12.53 20.02
CA THR A 10 -12.13 -12.52 21.25
C THR A 10 -12.01 -13.86 21.98
N ASP A 11 -11.79 -13.84 23.27
CA ASP A 11 -11.87 -15.07 24.08
C ASP A 11 -13.30 -15.27 24.59
N ILE A 12 -13.74 -16.53 24.64
CA ILE A 12 -15.05 -16.91 25.17
C ILE A 12 -14.81 -17.65 26.47
N MET A 13 -15.19 -17.02 27.57
CA MET A 13 -15.09 -17.60 28.90
C MET A 13 -16.46 -18.17 29.30
N LEU A 14 -16.46 -19.45 29.71
CA LEU A 14 -17.70 -20.09 30.18
C LEU A 14 -18.13 -19.47 31.53
N GLY A 15 -19.42 -19.14 31.64
CA GLY A 15 -19.99 -18.51 32.83
C GLY A 15 -19.94 -16.98 32.82
N GLY A 16 -19.09 -16.36 32.02
CA GLY A 16 -18.96 -14.90 31.89
C GLY A 16 -17.58 -14.36 32.23
N ASN A 17 -17.45 -13.04 32.28
CA ASN A 17 -16.21 -12.30 32.63
C ASN A 17 -16.47 -11.47 33.89
N SER A 18 -15.82 -11.85 35.00
CA SER A 18 -15.94 -11.19 36.32
C SER A 18 -15.46 -9.74 36.29
N GLU A 19 -14.36 -9.47 35.59
CA GLU A 19 -13.82 -8.10 35.47
C GLU A 19 -14.79 -7.17 34.73
N TYR A 20 -15.41 -7.66 33.66
CA TYR A 20 -16.42 -6.89 32.93
C TYR A 20 -17.65 -6.60 33.81
N LEU A 21 -18.15 -7.62 34.53
CA LEU A 21 -19.29 -7.46 35.43
C LEU A 21 -18.97 -6.51 36.59
N ALA A 22 -17.75 -6.58 37.13
CA ALA A 22 -17.30 -5.68 38.19
C ALA A 22 -17.24 -4.22 37.67
N LYS A 23 -16.69 -3.97 36.50
CA LYS A 23 -16.68 -2.64 35.87
C LYS A 23 -18.07 -2.12 35.57
N GLU A 24 -18.98 -2.99 35.13
CA GLU A 24 -20.39 -2.60 34.89
C GLU A 24 -21.10 -2.23 36.19
N GLU A 25 -20.88 -2.98 37.30
CA GLU A 25 -21.45 -2.64 38.60
C GLU A 25 -20.87 -1.35 39.19
N MET A 26 -19.59 -1.09 38.97
CA MET A 26 -18.97 0.23 39.32
C MET A 26 -19.60 1.37 38.52
N ARG A 27 -19.92 1.17 37.25
CA ARG A 27 -20.65 2.18 36.41
C ARG A 27 -22.06 2.39 36.97
N ARG A 28 -22.79 1.35 37.34
CA ARG A 28 -24.09 1.44 37.94
C ARG A 28 -24.07 2.17 39.30
N SER A 29 -22.97 1.98 40.04
CA SER A 29 -22.70 2.69 41.31
C SER A 29 -22.25 4.12 41.12
N LYS A 30 -22.22 4.62 39.86
CA LYS A 30 -21.81 5.99 39.47
C LYS A 30 -20.36 6.34 39.83
N VAL A 31 -19.47 5.35 39.88
CA VAL A 31 -18.03 5.60 40.01
C VAL A 31 -17.55 6.36 38.74
N PRO A 32 -16.72 7.40 38.86
CA PRO A 32 -16.18 8.13 37.71
C PRO A 32 -15.46 7.23 36.72
N ALA A 33 -15.64 7.47 35.41
CA ALA A 33 -15.11 6.61 34.35
C ALA A 33 -13.58 6.47 34.38
N ASN A 34 -12.86 7.53 34.71
CA ASN A 34 -11.42 7.52 34.89
C ASN A 34 -10.96 6.56 36.02
N LEU A 35 -11.66 6.53 37.14
CA LEU A 35 -11.35 5.62 38.23
C LEU A 35 -11.65 4.17 37.90
N ILE A 36 -12.66 3.90 37.07
CA ILE A 36 -12.99 2.54 36.58
C ILE A 36 -11.91 2.03 35.61
N GLU A 37 -11.36 2.89 34.75
CA GLU A 37 -10.27 2.53 33.87
C GLU A 37 -8.97 2.28 34.61
N GLU A 38 -8.74 3.01 35.71
CA GLU A 38 -7.55 2.85 36.54
C GLU A 38 -7.65 1.73 37.59
N ALA A 39 -8.85 1.23 37.83
CA ALA A 39 -9.08 0.18 38.83
C ALA A 39 -8.45 -1.18 38.47
N ASP A 40 -8.25 -1.49 37.20
CA ASP A 40 -7.60 -2.73 36.73
C ASP A 40 -6.12 -2.56 36.36
N THR A 41 -5.55 -1.36 36.54
CA THR A 41 -4.14 -1.10 36.25
C THR A 41 -3.23 -1.52 37.41
N TYR A 42 -1.96 -1.91 37.09
CA TYR A 42 -0.99 -2.44 38.07
C TYR A 42 0.12 -1.47 38.46
N TYR A 43 0.10 -0.22 37.97
CA TYR A 43 1.14 0.74 38.35
C TYR A 43 0.98 1.23 39.80
N GLU A 44 2.08 1.51 40.46
CA GLU A 44 2.08 2.06 41.80
C GLU A 44 1.55 3.50 41.80
N THR A 45 0.64 3.81 42.73
CA THR A 45 0.05 5.14 42.89
C THR A 45 -0.23 5.39 44.38
N ASP A 46 -0.06 6.64 44.80
CA ASP A 46 -0.40 7.10 46.15
C ASP A 46 -1.81 7.77 46.20
N ASP A 47 -2.52 7.80 45.08
CA ASP A 47 -3.85 8.40 45.01
C ASP A 47 -4.88 7.53 45.74
N GLN A 48 -5.43 8.11 46.82
CA GLN A 48 -6.39 7.44 47.70
C GLN A 48 -7.68 7.03 47.01
N ASP A 49 -8.12 7.76 46.00
CA ASP A 49 -9.34 7.48 45.28
C ASP A 49 -9.16 6.32 44.29
N ILE A 50 -7.98 6.23 43.66
CA ILE A 50 -7.59 5.10 42.83
C ILE A 50 -7.45 3.83 43.66
N LEU A 51 -6.80 3.93 44.84
CA LEU A 51 -6.64 2.78 45.72
C LEU A 51 -7.98 2.23 46.22
N LYS A 52 -8.94 3.09 46.58
CA LYS A 52 -10.31 2.69 46.95
C LYS A 52 -11.04 2.05 45.77
N ALA A 53 -10.89 2.60 44.56
CA ALA A 53 -11.50 2.03 43.38
C ALA A 53 -10.95 0.62 43.05
N ARG A 54 -9.63 0.42 43.21
CA ARG A 54 -8.99 -0.90 43.08
C ARG A 54 -9.48 -1.92 44.11
N GLU A 55 -9.60 -1.51 45.36
CA GLU A 55 -10.16 -2.39 46.40
C GLU A 55 -11.62 -2.75 46.13
N GLN A 56 -12.45 -1.78 45.73
CA GLN A 56 -13.83 -2.01 45.35
C GLN A 56 -13.93 -2.94 44.12
N PHE A 57 -13.09 -2.71 43.10
CA PHE A 57 -13.01 -3.54 41.90
C PHE A 57 -12.67 -4.99 42.29
N LYS A 58 -11.62 -5.20 43.08
CA LYS A 58 -11.18 -6.51 43.52
C LYS A 58 -12.27 -7.26 44.29
N ASN A 59 -12.93 -6.59 45.23
CA ASN A 59 -14.02 -7.18 45.99
C ASN A 59 -15.23 -7.59 45.10
N LEU A 60 -15.51 -6.79 44.06
CA LEU A 60 -16.55 -7.11 43.08
C LEU A 60 -16.12 -8.27 42.18
N VAL A 61 -14.86 -8.32 41.73
CA VAL A 61 -14.35 -9.46 40.95
C VAL A 61 -14.45 -10.75 41.75
N ASP A 62 -13.97 -10.78 42.98
CA ASP A 62 -14.06 -11.97 43.84
C ASP A 62 -15.51 -12.46 44.05
N LYS A 63 -16.42 -11.53 44.23
CA LYS A 63 -17.87 -11.82 44.33
C LYS A 63 -18.48 -12.39 43.05
N PHE A 64 -18.08 -11.84 41.91
CA PHE A 64 -18.60 -12.35 40.63
C PHE A 64 -17.91 -13.66 40.22
N ASP A 65 -16.65 -13.89 40.59
CA ASP A 65 -15.93 -15.14 40.33
C ASP A 65 -16.63 -16.34 40.99
N GLU A 66 -17.13 -16.19 42.21
CA GLU A 66 -17.89 -17.26 42.85
C GLU A 66 -19.16 -17.62 42.08
N LYS A 67 -19.92 -16.62 41.61
CA LYS A 67 -21.13 -16.83 40.80
C LYS A 67 -20.81 -17.44 39.43
N ILE A 68 -19.77 -16.93 38.77
CA ILE A 68 -19.31 -17.41 37.46
C ILE A 68 -18.88 -18.88 37.57
N LYS A 69 -18.21 -19.25 38.65
CA LYS A 69 -17.76 -20.62 38.89
C LYS A 69 -18.92 -21.59 38.93
N GLU A 70 -20.00 -21.26 39.66
CA GLU A 70 -21.23 -22.09 39.70
C GLU A 70 -21.88 -22.19 38.30
N GLU A 71 -21.97 -21.09 37.57
CA GLU A 71 -22.55 -21.09 36.23
C GLU A 71 -21.67 -21.85 35.23
N LYS A 72 -20.36 -21.73 35.31
CA LYS A 72 -19.40 -22.49 34.52
C LYS A 72 -19.57 -23.99 34.72
N GLU A 73 -19.70 -24.43 35.98
CA GLU A 73 -19.91 -25.84 36.26
C GLU A 73 -21.23 -26.36 35.67
N LYS A 74 -22.32 -25.60 35.74
CA LYS A 74 -23.62 -25.95 35.10
C LYS A 74 -23.48 -26.06 33.57
N VAL A 75 -22.75 -25.14 32.94
CA VAL A 75 -22.49 -25.17 31.50
C VAL A 75 -21.65 -26.40 31.11
N ILE A 76 -20.62 -26.72 31.89
CA ILE A 76 -19.79 -27.92 31.66
C ILE A 76 -20.60 -29.19 31.80
N GLN A 77 -21.47 -29.28 32.83
CA GLN A 77 -22.39 -30.43 33.03
C GLN A 77 -23.40 -30.58 31.88
N ALA A 78 -23.82 -29.47 31.26
CA ALA A 78 -24.69 -29.47 30.09
C ALA A 78 -23.99 -29.85 28.78
N GLY A 79 -22.64 -30.09 28.78
CA GLY A 79 -21.84 -30.45 27.61
C GLY A 79 -20.98 -29.30 27.05
N GLY A 80 -20.85 -28.20 27.77
CA GLY A 80 -20.01 -27.06 27.40
C GLY A 80 -20.61 -26.16 26.33
N LEU A 81 -19.76 -25.40 25.68
CA LEU A 81 -20.17 -24.44 24.63
C LEU A 81 -20.54 -25.15 23.33
N LYS A 82 -21.77 -24.94 22.85
CA LYS A 82 -22.22 -25.45 21.55
C LYS A 82 -22.12 -24.36 20.49
N ILE A 83 -21.29 -24.59 19.48
CA ILE A 83 -21.15 -23.71 18.34
C ILE A 83 -22.01 -24.19 17.17
N ILE A 84 -22.88 -23.32 16.69
CA ILE A 84 -23.76 -23.59 15.54
C ILE A 84 -23.28 -22.64 14.41
N GLY A 85 -22.76 -23.22 13.32
CA GLY A 85 -22.46 -22.50 12.09
C GLY A 85 -23.62 -22.67 11.10
N THR A 86 -24.12 -21.58 10.54
CA THR A 86 -25.21 -21.58 9.56
C THR A 86 -24.70 -21.60 8.12
N GLU A 87 -23.39 -21.38 7.93
CA GLU A 87 -22.70 -21.39 6.65
C GLU A 87 -21.28 -21.96 6.79
N ARG A 88 -20.68 -22.35 5.70
CA ARG A 88 -19.26 -22.71 5.63
C ARG A 88 -18.47 -21.56 5.04
N HIS A 89 -17.30 -21.29 5.59
CA HIS A 89 -16.36 -20.33 5.01
C HIS A 89 -15.67 -20.91 3.76
N GLU A 90 -15.15 -20.04 2.92
CA GLU A 90 -14.33 -20.43 1.77
C GLU A 90 -13.06 -21.21 2.18
N SER A 91 -12.57 -20.98 3.40
CA SER A 91 -11.36 -21.63 3.93
C SER A 91 -11.70 -22.54 5.11
N ARG A 92 -11.31 -23.82 4.98
CA ARG A 92 -11.41 -24.82 6.05
C ARG A 92 -10.71 -24.39 7.35
N ARG A 93 -9.64 -23.59 7.24
CA ARG A 93 -8.92 -23.08 8.40
C ARG A 93 -9.81 -22.19 9.26
N ILE A 94 -10.64 -21.36 8.66
CA ILE A 94 -11.57 -20.47 9.38
C ILE A 94 -12.66 -21.28 10.04
N ASP A 95 -13.21 -22.30 9.38
CA ASP A 95 -14.17 -23.22 10.00
C ASP A 95 -13.57 -23.95 11.21
N ASN A 96 -12.32 -24.40 11.10
CA ASN A 96 -11.65 -25.05 12.22
C ASN A 96 -11.35 -24.08 13.38
N GLN A 97 -11.07 -22.81 13.09
CA GLN A 97 -10.96 -21.78 14.13
C GLN A 97 -12.29 -21.55 14.84
N LEU A 98 -13.40 -21.55 14.10
CA LEU A 98 -14.74 -21.46 14.69
C LEU A 98 -15.06 -22.70 15.54
N ARG A 99 -14.80 -23.91 15.04
CA ARG A 99 -14.96 -25.15 15.80
C ARG A 99 -14.12 -25.15 17.08
N GLY A 100 -12.88 -24.69 17.01
CA GLY A 100 -11.99 -24.60 18.17
C GLY A 100 -12.46 -23.64 19.27
N ARG A 101 -13.46 -22.81 18.99
CA ARG A 101 -14.08 -21.95 20.00
C ARG A 101 -14.85 -22.73 21.07
N SER A 102 -15.41 -23.91 20.74
CA SER A 102 -16.14 -24.76 21.68
C SER A 102 -15.21 -25.42 22.70
N GLY A 103 -13.91 -25.59 22.39
CA GLY A 103 -12.97 -26.31 23.26
C GLY A 103 -11.84 -25.44 23.79
N ARG A 104 -12.02 -24.12 23.96
CA ARG A 104 -10.98 -23.25 24.49
C ARG A 104 -10.64 -23.61 25.93
N GLN A 105 -9.37 -23.38 26.29
CA GLN A 105 -8.83 -23.68 27.64
C GLN A 105 -8.98 -25.14 28.08
N GLY A 106 -9.21 -26.06 27.12
CA GLY A 106 -9.44 -27.48 27.45
C GLY A 106 -10.88 -27.81 27.89
N ASP A 107 -11.79 -26.85 27.79
CA ASP A 107 -13.21 -27.08 28.13
C ASP A 107 -13.87 -28.06 27.15
N ILE A 108 -14.87 -28.76 27.62
CA ILE A 108 -15.73 -29.62 26.80
C ILE A 108 -16.65 -28.73 25.97
N GLY A 109 -16.89 -29.11 24.69
CA GLY A 109 -17.83 -28.40 23.83
C GLY A 109 -18.16 -29.15 22.56
N GLU A 110 -19.20 -28.69 21.86
CA GLU A 110 -19.70 -29.28 20.62
C GLU A 110 -19.77 -28.24 19.50
N SER A 111 -19.53 -28.65 18.26
CA SER A 111 -19.76 -27.81 17.10
C SER A 111 -20.52 -28.53 16.00
N LYS A 112 -21.50 -27.86 15.40
CA LYS A 112 -22.27 -28.38 14.27
C LYS A 112 -22.49 -27.29 13.22
N PHE A 113 -22.35 -27.68 11.95
CA PHE A 113 -22.66 -26.80 10.81
C PHE A 113 -23.97 -27.27 10.15
N TYR A 114 -24.82 -26.31 9.85
CA TYR A 114 -26.00 -26.45 9.02
C TYR A 114 -25.78 -25.70 7.74
N ILE A 115 -25.89 -26.36 6.58
CA ILE A 115 -25.54 -25.84 5.29
C ILE A 115 -26.75 -25.93 4.37
N GLY A 116 -27.10 -24.83 3.71
CA GLY A 116 -28.10 -24.78 2.65
C GLY A 116 -27.51 -25.18 1.29
N LEU A 117 -28.35 -25.75 0.42
CA LEU A 117 -27.96 -25.99 -0.97
C LEU A 117 -27.83 -24.68 -1.78
N ASP A 118 -28.42 -23.63 -1.29
CA ASP A 118 -28.40 -22.27 -1.82
C ASP A 118 -27.21 -21.44 -1.34
N ASP A 119 -26.36 -21.99 -0.46
CA ASP A 119 -25.11 -21.34 -0.02
C ASP A 119 -24.16 -21.16 -1.21
N ASP A 120 -23.43 -20.04 -1.24
CA ASP A 120 -22.55 -19.68 -2.35
C ASP A 120 -21.47 -20.73 -2.63
N LEU A 121 -20.92 -21.36 -1.59
CA LEU A 121 -19.98 -22.45 -1.73
C LEU A 121 -20.56 -23.62 -2.52
N MET A 122 -21.84 -23.92 -2.28
CA MET A 122 -22.56 -25.02 -2.93
C MET A 122 -22.94 -24.68 -4.37
N LYS A 123 -23.37 -23.43 -4.65
CA LYS A 123 -23.69 -22.96 -6.00
C LYS A 123 -22.48 -23.00 -6.93
N ILE A 124 -21.32 -22.56 -6.43
CA ILE A 124 -20.11 -22.43 -7.27
C ILE A 124 -19.49 -23.79 -7.63
N PHE A 125 -19.52 -24.77 -6.74
CA PHE A 125 -18.77 -26.01 -6.91
C PHE A 125 -19.56 -27.33 -6.69
N GLY A 126 -20.80 -27.27 -6.26
CA GLY A 126 -21.58 -28.44 -5.89
C GLY A 126 -22.91 -28.62 -6.58
N GLY A 127 -23.44 -27.55 -7.22
CA GLY A 127 -24.83 -27.45 -7.64
C GLY A 127 -25.38 -28.67 -8.39
N ASP A 128 -24.77 -29.04 -9.51
CA ASP A 128 -25.32 -30.08 -10.39
C ASP A 128 -25.23 -31.50 -9.81
N THR A 129 -24.15 -31.82 -9.12
CA THR A 129 -23.93 -33.16 -8.57
C THR A 129 -24.77 -33.40 -7.32
N ILE A 130 -24.87 -32.41 -6.46
CA ILE A 130 -25.65 -32.49 -5.22
C ILE A 130 -27.13 -32.44 -5.50
N THR A 131 -27.59 -31.59 -6.44
CA THR A 131 -28.98 -31.55 -6.86
C THR A 131 -29.41 -32.87 -7.48
N LYS A 132 -28.58 -33.55 -8.26
CA LYS A 132 -28.85 -34.90 -8.77
C LYS A 132 -28.96 -35.94 -7.68
N VAL A 133 -28.07 -35.90 -6.67
CA VAL A 133 -28.14 -36.79 -5.50
C VAL A 133 -29.39 -36.51 -4.68
N PHE A 134 -29.74 -35.25 -4.51
CA PHE A 134 -30.93 -34.83 -3.76
C PHE A 134 -32.23 -35.33 -4.42
N ASN A 135 -32.35 -35.12 -5.73
CA ASN A 135 -33.48 -35.59 -6.52
C ASN A 135 -33.57 -37.10 -6.58
N SER A 136 -32.43 -37.82 -6.53
CA SER A 136 -32.42 -39.29 -6.50
C SER A 136 -32.79 -39.90 -5.14
N LEU A 137 -32.62 -39.13 -4.05
CA LEU A 137 -32.99 -39.57 -2.69
C LEU A 137 -34.45 -39.30 -2.33
N GLY A 138 -35.18 -38.57 -3.19
CA GLY A 138 -36.58 -38.21 -2.92
C GLY A 138 -36.78 -37.42 -1.62
N ALA A 139 -35.79 -36.67 -1.21
CA ALA A 139 -35.81 -35.93 0.03
C ALA A 139 -36.68 -34.67 -0.09
N ASP A 140 -37.48 -34.40 0.93
CA ASP A 140 -38.28 -33.19 1.05
C ASP A 140 -37.34 -31.96 1.31
N GLU A 141 -37.71 -30.81 0.80
CA GLU A 141 -36.88 -29.56 0.89
C GLU A 141 -36.49 -29.19 2.35
N ASN A 142 -37.28 -29.60 3.32
CA ASN A 142 -37.05 -29.29 4.74
C ASN A 142 -36.38 -30.44 5.54
N MET A 143 -35.99 -31.54 4.89
CA MET A 143 -35.47 -32.71 5.59
C MET A 143 -33.94 -32.57 5.78
N PRO A 144 -33.40 -32.56 7.01
CA PRO A 144 -31.96 -32.52 7.24
C PRO A 144 -31.34 -33.85 6.78
N ILE A 145 -30.37 -33.75 5.85
CA ILE A 145 -29.66 -34.93 5.35
C ILE A 145 -28.27 -34.97 5.97
N ASP A 146 -28.02 -35.96 6.79
CA ASP A 146 -26.70 -36.27 7.34
C ASP A 146 -26.09 -37.41 6.52
N SER A 147 -25.26 -37.04 5.52
CA SER A 147 -24.62 -37.97 4.60
C SER A 147 -23.14 -37.68 4.46
N LYS A 148 -22.34 -38.73 4.57
CA LYS A 148 -20.88 -38.66 4.30
C LYS A 148 -20.57 -38.16 2.87
N ILE A 149 -21.46 -38.45 1.92
CA ILE A 149 -21.33 -38.05 0.53
C ILE A 149 -21.40 -36.51 0.41
N ILE A 150 -22.41 -35.90 1.10
CA ILE A 150 -22.59 -34.45 1.10
C ILE A 150 -21.42 -33.77 1.84
N SER A 151 -21.01 -34.29 2.99
CA SER A 151 -19.86 -33.77 3.73
C SER A 151 -18.58 -33.77 2.89
N ASN A 152 -18.33 -34.84 2.14
CA ASN A 152 -17.19 -34.94 1.23
C ASN A 152 -17.31 -33.97 0.04
N ALA A 153 -18.53 -33.76 -0.49
CA ALA A 153 -18.76 -32.82 -1.59
C ALA A 153 -18.48 -31.38 -1.14
N VAL A 154 -18.93 -30.99 0.05
CA VAL A 154 -18.64 -29.68 0.66
C VAL A 154 -17.13 -29.48 0.88
N GLU A 155 -16.44 -30.49 1.41
CA GLU A 155 -14.99 -30.42 1.62
C GLU A 155 -14.22 -30.29 0.29
N ASN A 156 -14.66 -30.99 -0.76
CA ASN A 156 -14.07 -30.87 -2.10
C ASN A 156 -14.36 -29.49 -2.71
N ALA A 157 -15.54 -28.93 -2.50
CA ALA A 157 -15.88 -27.58 -2.92
C ALA A 157 -14.96 -26.55 -2.24
N GLN A 158 -14.78 -26.64 -0.91
CA GLN A 158 -13.84 -25.77 -0.18
C GLN A 158 -12.39 -25.88 -0.74
N LYS A 159 -11.90 -27.11 -0.97
CA LYS A 159 -10.56 -27.31 -1.55
C LYS A 159 -10.39 -26.64 -2.90
N LYS A 160 -11.43 -26.67 -3.76
CA LYS A 160 -11.40 -26.02 -5.07
C LYS A 160 -11.37 -24.50 -4.92
N VAL A 161 -12.18 -23.91 -4.03
CA VAL A 161 -12.16 -22.46 -3.74
C VAL A 161 -10.81 -22.04 -3.17
N GLU A 162 -10.30 -22.75 -2.18
CA GLU A 162 -8.96 -22.50 -1.62
C GLU A 162 -7.87 -22.56 -2.68
N GLY A 163 -7.91 -23.58 -3.56
CA GLY A 163 -6.97 -23.74 -4.66
C GLY A 163 -7.02 -22.59 -5.66
N ARG A 164 -8.25 -22.14 -6.03
CA ARG A 164 -8.44 -20.99 -6.91
C ARG A 164 -7.89 -19.71 -6.27
N ASN A 165 -8.28 -19.44 -5.02
CA ASN A 165 -7.84 -18.25 -4.29
C ASN A 165 -6.31 -18.26 -4.06
N PHE A 166 -5.73 -19.43 -3.81
CA PHE A 166 -4.29 -19.60 -3.73
C PHE A 166 -3.60 -19.26 -5.06
N SER A 167 -4.13 -19.78 -6.18
CA SER A 167 -3.56 -19.49 -7.52
C SER A 167 -3.65 -18.02 -7.88
N ILE A 168 -4.76 -17.35 -7.58
CA ILE A 168 -4.91 -15.90 -7.77
C ILE A 168 -3.85 -15.14 -6.97
N ARG A 169 -3.74 -15.43 -5.66
CA ARG A 169 -2.73 -14.76 -4.81
C ARG A 169 -1.30 -15.04 -5.27
N LYS A 170 -1.01 -16.28 -5.66
CA LYS A 170 0.31 -16.65 -6.20
C LYS A 170 0.66 -15.86 -7.47
N ASN A 171 -0.32 -15.65 -8.34
CA ASN A 171 -0.11 -14.86 -9.54
C ASN A 171 0.11 -13.38 -9.21
N VAL A 172 -0.69 -12.79 -8.31
CA VAL A 172 -0.47 -11.40 -7.84
C VAL A 172 0.94 -11.22 -7.29
N LEU A 173 1.40 -12.12 -6.42
CA LEU A 173 2.76 -12.05 -5.86
C LEU A 173 3.85 -12.08 -6.93
N LYS A 174 3.67 -12.87 -8.01
CA LYS A 174 4.68 -12.91 -9.11
C LYS A 174 4.84 -11.56 -9.84
N TYR A 175 3.74 -10.79 -9.96
CA TYR A 175 3.81 -9.43 -10.51
C TYR A 175 4.42 -8.46 -9.50
N ASP A 176 4.05 -8.56 -8.24
CA ASP A 176 4.56 -7.71 -7.18
C ASP A 176 6.07 -7.91 -6.93
N ASP A 177 6.59 -9.12 -7.10
CA ASP A 177 8.02 -9.43 -6.98
C ASP A 177 8.87 -8.61 -7.96
N VAL A 178 8.38 -8.39 -9.20
CA VAL A 178 9.09 -7.57 -10.20
C VAL A 178 9.17 -6.12 -9.74
N MET A 179 8.03 -5.54 -9.34
CA MET A 179 7.98 -4.16 -8.85
C MET A 179 8.79 -3.97 -7.55
N ASN A 180 8.78 -4.96 -6.66
CA ASN A 180 9.56 -4.89 -5.42
C ASN A 180 11.06 -4.86 -5.69
N ALA A 181 11.55 -5.68 -6.62
CA ALA A 181 12.97 -5.66 -6.99
C ALA A 181 13.42 -4.30 -7.52
N GLN A 182 12.62 -3.69 -8.40
CA GLN A 182 12.87 -2.34 -8.93
C GLN A 182 12.80 -1.28 -7.82
N ARG A 183 11.80 -1.38 -6.94
CA ARG A 183 11.63 -0.47 -5.79
C ARG A 183 12.82 -0.52 -4.84
N GLU A 184 13.35 -1.69 -4.53
CA GLU A 184 14.53 -1.83 -3.67
C GLU A 184 15.74 -1.11 -4.25
N ILE A 185 15.97 -1.19 -5.57
CA ILE A 185 17.06 -0.49 -6.24
C ILE A 185 16.90 1.03 -6.09
N ILE A 186 15.74 1.56 -6.46
CA ILE A 186 15.47 3.01 -6.42
C ILE A 186 15.51 3.54 -4.98
N TYR A 187 14.89 2.84 -4.03
CA TYR A 187 14.86 3.30 -2.63
C TYR A 187 16.22 3.24 -1.96
N LYS A 188 17.06 2.27 -2.33
CA LYS A 188 18.45 2.21 -1.87
C LYS A 188 19.26 3.41 -2.37
N GLN A 189 19.17 3.72 -3.66
CA GLN A 189 19.86 4.88 -4.25
C GLN A 189 19.33 6.19 -3.64
N ARG A 190 18.02 6.33 -3.54
CA ARG A 190 17.38 7.50 -2.94
C ARG A 190 17.82 7.71 -1.49
N ARG A 191 17.95 6.63 -0.71
CA ARG A 191 18.40 6.70 0.68
C ARG A 191 19.84 7.16 0.80
N GLN A 192 20.75 6.70 -0.06
CA GLN A 192 22.13 7.16 -0.11
C GLN A 192 22.21 8.68 -0.31
N VAL A 193 21.41 9.21 -1.23
CA VAL A 193 21.33 10.66 -1.48
C VAL A 193 20.80 11.42 -0.26
N LEU A 194 19.76 10.88 0.41
CA LEU A 194 19.16 11.48 1.63
C LEU A 194 20.11 11.44 2.84
N ASP A 195 20.88 10.37 2.99
CA ASP A 195 21.86 10.21 4.07
C ASP A 195 23.09 11.14 3.88
N GLY A 196 23.12 11.92 2.79
CA GLY A 196 24.13 12.94 2.54
C GLY A 196 25.43 12.42 1.92
N GLU A 197 25.41 11.21 1.32
CA GLU A 197 26.54 10.70 0.57
C GLU A 197 26.90 11.67 -0.58
N ASN A 198 28.20 11.81 -0.85
CA ASN A 198 28.67 12.59 -1.98
C ASN A 198 28.36 11.83 -3.27
N ILE A 199 27.51 12.40 -4.11
CA ILE A 199 27.06 11.80 -5.38
C ILE A 199 27.77 12.37 -6.61
N HIS A 200 28.79 13.22 -6.42
CA HIS A 200 29.53 13.85 -7.49
C HIS A 200 30.04 12.83 -8.53
N ASP A 201 30.73 11.79 -8.07
CA ASP A 201 31.26 10.75 -8.97
C ASP A 201 30.16 10.02 -9.73
N ALA A 202 28.99 9.82 -9.10
CA ALA A 202 27.84 9.23 -9.76
C ALA A 202 27.32 10.15 -10.89
N ILE A 203 27.29 11.47 -10.69
CA ILE A 203 26.88 12.43 -11.72
C ILE A 203 27.87 12.46 -12.88
N ILE A 204 29.17 12.44 -12.60
CA ILE A 204 30.21 12.36 -13.67
C ILE A 204 30.03 11.07 -14.47
N ASN A 205 29.76 9.93 -13.80
CA ASN A 205 29.49 8.68 -14.48
C ASN A 205 28.20 8.72 -15.32
N MET A 206 27.14 9.42 -14.85
CA MET A 206 25.93 9.65 -15.65
C MET A 206 26.23 10.44 -16.91
N MET A 207 26.98 11.56 -16.81
CA MET A 207 27.38 12.34 -17.96
C MET A 207 28.19 11.52 -18.98
N ASN A 208 29.08 10.63 -18.49
CA ASN A 208 29.84 9.73 -19.36
C ASN A 208 28.92 8.74 -20.09
N THR A 209 27.97 8.11 -19.35
CA THR A 209 27.03 7.17 -19.95
C THR A 209 26.15 7.84 -21.00
N VAL A 210 25.64 9.05 -20.71
CA VAL A 210 24.82 9.84 -21.62
C VAL A 210 25.60 10.24 -22.85
N SER A 211 26.86 10.70 -22.68
CA SER A 211 27.76 11.08 -23.82
C SER A 211 28.00 9.92 -24.78
N ASN A 212 28.26 8.70 -24.22
CA ASN A 212 28.44 7.49 -25.00
C ASN A 212 27.16 7.04 -25.72
N SER A 213 26.03 7.10 -25.03
CA SER A 213 24.74 6.70 -25.59
C SER A 213 24.34 7.59 -26.77
N ILE A 214 24.45 8.91 -26.63
CA ILE A 214 24.09 9.88 -27.67
C ILE A 214 24.99 9.72 -28.89
N ALA A 215 26.31 9.62 -28.72
CA ALA A 215 27.22 9.46 -29.85
C ALA A 215 26.92 8.21 -30.70
N ASN A 216 26.48 7.11 -30.03
CA ASN A 216 26.15 5.87 -30.73
C ASN A 216 24.72 5.85 -31.32
N MET A 217 23.79 6.63 -30.79
CA MET A 217 22.38 6.64 -31.22
C MET A 217 22.24 7.21 -32.67
N PHE A 218 23.12 8.10 -33.10
CA PHE A 218 23.04 8.78 -34.38
C PHE A 218 23.91 8.16 -35.46
N VAL A 219 24.41 6.95 -35.27
CA VAL A 219 25.09 6.18 -36.32
C VAL A 219 24.05 5.64 -37.30
N GLU A 220 24.11 6.09 -38.57
CA GLU A 220 23.08 5.81 -39.57
C GLU A 220 23.30 4.52 -40.37
N ASP A 221 24.57 4.06 -40.51
CA ASP A 221 24.88 2.88 -41.33
C ASP A 221 25.96 1.98 -40.72
N GLU A 222 26.18 0.80 -41.37
CA GLU A 222 27.21 -0.19 -40.97
C GLU A 222 28.66 0.38 -41.12
N HIS A 223 28.85 1.51 -41.77
CA HIS A 223 30.12 2.16 -41.94
C HIS A 223 30.40 3.23 -40.88
N GLY A 224 29.47 3.41 -39.93
CA GLY A 224 29.59 4.33 -38.81
C GLY A 224 29.37 5.82 -39.17
N ASN A 225 28.69 6.11 -40.28
CA ASN A 225 28.34 7.49 -40.62
C ASN A 225 27.31 8.04 -39.62
N ILE A 226 27.55 9.26 -39.17
CA ILE A 226 26.74 9.92 -38.12
C ILE A 226 25.92 11.05 -38.78
N ASN A 227 24.66 11.17 -38.38
CA ASN A 227 23.84 12.33 -38.70
C ASN A 227 24.31 13.56 -37.89
N VAL A 228 25.16 14.36 -38.50
CA VAL A 228 25.87 15.46 -37.82
C VAL A 228 24.94 16.51 -37.26
N GLU A 229 23.92 16.90 -38.01
CA GLU A 229 23.00 17.97 -37.59
C GLU A 229 22.09 17.52 -36.45
N ALA A 230 21.54 16.32 -36.56
CA ALA A 230 20.68 15.74 -35.50
C ALA A 230 21.46 15.48 -34.22
N LEU A 231 22.67 14.93 -34.31
CA LEU A 231 23.54 14.72 -33.16
C LEU A 231 23.90 16.03 -32.46
N ASN A 232 24.32 17.06 -33.23
CA ASN A 232 24.64 18.33 -32.62
C ASN A 232 23.45 19.03 -31.98
N ALA A 233 22.27 18.90 -32.55
CA ALA A 233 21.04 19.43 -31.95
C ALA A 233 20.74 18.77 -30.61
N GLU A 234 20.92 17.44 -30.50
CA GLU A 234 20.66 16.68 -29.26
C GLU A 234 21.76 16.99 -28.22
N ILE A 235 23.03 17.06 -28.60
CA ILE A 235 24.13 17.49 -27.71
C ILE A 235 23.84 18.88 -27.14
N ASN A 236 23.41 19.82 -27.99
CA ASN A 236 23.07 21.16 -27.52
C ASN A 236 21.83 21.17 -26.61
N ASN A 237 20.84 20.31 -26.87
CA ASN A 237 19.64 20.17 -26.05
C ASN A 237 19.96 19.64 -24.64
N ILE A 238 20.86 18.65 -24.53
CA ILE A 238 21.16 17.99 -23.25
C ILE A 238 22.32 18.68 -22.52
N PHE A 239 23.42 18.96 -23.21
CA PHE A 239 24.63 19.51 -22.59
C PHE A 239 24.74 21.05 -22.72
N GLY A 240 23.98 21.66 -23.63
CA GLY A 240 24.11 23.08 -23.97
C GLY A 240 25.49 23.42 -24.52
N ILE A 241 26.04 22.50 -25.33
CA ILE A 241 27.36 22.61 -25.96
C ILE A 241 27.16 22.49 -27.46
N ASP A 242 27.79 23.41 -28.23
CA ASP A 242 27.84 23.31 -29.69
C ASP A 242 29.14 22.63 -30.12
N MET A 243 29.01 21.52 -30.85
CA MET A 243 30.15 20.75 -31.35
C MET A 243 30.08 20.51 -32.86
N LEU A 244 29.27 21.29 -33.60
CA LEU A 244 29.00 21.06 -35.01
C LEU A 244 30.26 20.85 -35.86
N ASP A 245 31.26 21.70 -35.70
CA ASP A 245 32.49 21.65 -36.50
C ASP A 245 33.35 20.42 -36.14
N TYR A 246 33.46 20.07 -34.84
CA TYR A 246 34.17 18.88 -34.39
C TYR A 246 33.53 17.59 -34.89
N ILE A 247 32.17 17.51 -34.86
CA ILE A 247 31.42 16.36 -35.34
C ILE A 247 31.60 16.18 -36.85
N LYS A 248 31.64 17.30 -37.65
CA LYS A 248 31.91 17.24 -39.08
C LYS A 248 33.26 16.64 -39.42
N GLU A 249 34.29 17.00 -38.64
CA GLU A 249 35.65 16.51 -38.81
C GLU A 249 35.80 15.05 -38.40
N ASN A 250 35.03 14.59 -37.42
CA ASN A 250 35.09 13.23 -36.83
C ASN A 250 33.86 12.39 -37.10
N LYS A 251 33.10 12.66 -38.16
CA LYS A 251 31.79 12.04 -38.44
C LYS A 251 31.72 10.51 -38.50
N ASN A 252 32.88 9.83 -38.58
CA ASN A 252 32.95 8.37 -38.61
C ASN A 252 33.56 7.78 -37.33
N ASN A 253 33.69 8.59 -36.26
CA ASN A 253 34.30 8.15 -35.01
C ASN A 253 33.45 8.60 -33.81
N ALA A 254 32.41 7.83 -33.54
CA ALA A 254 31.50 8.10 -32.42
C ALA A 254 32.22 8.13 -31.05
N GLN A 255 33.26 7.32 -30.88
CA GLN A 255 34.05 7.31 -29.66
C GLN A 255 34.81 8.60 -29.43
N ALA A 256 35.50 9.16 -30.48
CA ALA A 256 36.19 10.43 -30.36
C ALA A 256 35.21 11.59 -30.06
N ILE A 257 34.02 11.57 -30.66
CA ILE A 257 32.97 12.56 -30.36
C ILE A 257 32.50 12.43 -28.90
N SER A 258 32.28 11.22 -28.41
CA SER A 258 31.88 10.99 -27.01
C SER A 258 32.95 11.46 -26.02
N GLU A 259 34.23 11.16 -26.27
CA GLU A 259 35.34 11.56 -25.41
C GLU A 259 35.51 13.09 -25.36
N GLU A 260 35.42 13.77 -26.50
CA GLU A 260 35.47 15.24 -26.54
C GLU A 260 34.23 15.87 -25.90
N LEU A 261 33.04 15.31 -26.13
CA LEU A 261 31.81 15.76 -25.47
C LEU A 261 31.92 15.67 -23.94
N LEU A 262 32.40 14.53 -23.44
CA LEU A 262 32.60 14.35 -22.00
C LEU A 262 33.60 15.34 -21.42
N LYS A 263 34.70 15.59 -22.14
CA LYS A 263 35.70 16.57 -21.73
C LYS A 263 35.10 17.98 -21.60
N ARG A 264 34.37 18.42 -22.61
CA ARG A 264 33.70 19.75 -22.58
C ARG A 264 32.59 19.82 -21.56
N ALA A 265 31.87 18.73 -21.35
CA ALA A 265 30.84 18.65 -20.32
C ALA A 265 31.44 18.77 -18.90
N ASN A 266 32.57 18.10 -18.64
CA ASN A 266 33.29 18.21 -17.37
C ASN A 266 33.88 19.60 -17.15
N GLU A 267 34.45 20.24 -18.21
CA GLU A 267 34.93 21.63 -18.14
C GLU A 267 33.79 22.58 -17.78
N LYS A 268 32.64 22.48 -18.45
CA LYS A 268 31.45 23.29 -18.18
C LYS A 268 30.90 23.06 -16.79
N TYR A 269 30.93 21.80 -16.31
CA TYR A 269 30.49 21.45 -14.98
C TYR A 269 31.42 22.05 -13.90
N ALA A 270 32.76 21.98 -14.11
CA ALA A 270 33.73 22.55 -13.19
C ALA A 270 33.63 24.09 -13.12
N GLU A 271 33.42 24.76 -14.27
CA GLU A 271 33.15 26.21 -14.30
C GLU A 271 31.94 26.59 -13.47
N LYS A 272 30.86 25.76 -13.51
CA LYS A 272 29.66 25.97 -12.70
C LYS A 272 29.93 25.74 -11.22
N GLU A 273 30.64 24.69 -10.88
CA GLU A 273 31.02 24.42 -9.49
C GLU A 273 31.85 25.56 -8.89
N GLU A 274 32.76 26.15 -9.69
CA GLU A 274 33.54 27.33 -9.27
C GLU A 274 32.65 28.57 -9.06
N SER A 275 31.64 28.76 -9.91
CA SER A 275 30.74 29.91 -9.82
C SER A 275 29.74 29.81 -8.65
N ILE A 276 29.19 28.61 -8.38
CA ILE A 276 28.18 28.37 -7.38
C ILE A 276 28.80 28.12 -5.99
N GLY A 277 29.98 27.52 -5.97
CA GLY A 277 30.63 27.00 -4.75
C GLY A 277 30.37 25.51 -4.55
N SER A 278 31.42 24.81 -4.07
CA SER A 278 31.40 23.35 -4.00
C SER A 278 30.29 22.81 -3.10
N ASP A 279 30.06 23.41 -1.91
CA ASP A 279 29.06 22.95 -0.96
C ASP A 279 27.62 23.12 -1.51
N ASP A 280 27.35 24.29 -2.08
CA ASP A 280 26.03 24.59 -2.69
C ASP A 280 25.79 23.71 -3.92
N MET A 281 26.85 23.38 -4.67
CA MET A 281 26.75 22.47 -5.81
C MET A 281 26.41 21.06 -5.36
N ARG A 282 27.01 20.55 -4.26
CA ARG A 282 26.65 19.23 -3.69
C ARG A 282 25.18 19.18 -3.24
N GLU A 283 24.66 20.28 -2.67
CA GLU A 283 23.25 20.34 -2.31
C GLU A 283 22.33 20.40 -3.53
N LEU A 284 22.70 21.16 -4.53
CA LEU A 284 21.98 21.22 -5.80
C LEU A 284 21.88 19.86 -6.48
N GLU A 285 22.99 19.13 -6.55
CA GLU A 285 23.03 17.77 -7.08
C GLU A 285 22.03 16.87 -6.38
N ARG A 286 22.00 16.87 -5.03
CA ARG A 286 21.05 16.07 -4.24
C ARG A 286 19.61 16.44 -4.53
N VAL A 287 19.29 17.73 -4.56
CA VAL A 287 17.93 18.21 -4.82
C VAL A 287 17.46 17.84 -6.22
N VAL A 288 18.31 18.04 -7.23
CA VAL A 288 17.99 17.68 -8.62
C VAL A 288 17.81 16.17 -8.76
N MET A 289 18.74 15.38 -8.20
CA MET A 289 18.66 13.92 -8.23
C MET A 289 17.35 13.41 -7.61
N LEU A 290 17.02 13.84 -6.39
CA LEU A 290 15.80 13.42 -5.71
C LEU A 290 14.55 13.81 -6.51
N LYS A 291 14.50 15.03 -7.03
CA LYS A 291 13.35 15.51 -7.79
C LYS A 291 13.12 14.69 -9.06
N VAL A 292 14.17 14.47 -9.83
CA VAL A 292 14.08 13.72 -11.10
C VAL A 292 13.75 12.26 -10.84
N VAL A 293 14.40 11.62 -9.86
CA VAL A 293 14.14 10.23 -9.49
C VAL A 293 12.68 10.06 -9.02
N ASP A 294 12.19 10.96 -8.15
CA ASP A 294 10.82 10.87 -7.63
C ASP A 294 9.79 11.03 -8.77
N GLU A 295 9.99 11.97 -9.70
CA GLU A 295 9.09 12.18 -10.84
C GLU A 295 9.08 10.98 -11.80
N LYS A 296 10.27 10.51 -12.22
CA LYS A 296 10.38 9.37 -13.15
C LYS A 296 9.88 8.07 -12.53
N TRP A 297 10.17 7.85 -11.24
CA TRP A 297 9.67 6.67 -10.53
C TRP A 297 8.15 6.64 -10.39
N MET A 298 7.50 7.77 -10.12
CA MET A 298 6.04 7.84 -10.09
C MET A 298 5.43 7.50 -11.45
N ASN A 299 5.96 8.08 -12.53
CA ASN A 299 5.50 7.78 -13.89
C ASN A 299 5.73 6.31 -14.26
N HIS A 300 6.86 5.74 -13.82
CA HIS A 300 7.14 4.31 -14.06
C HIS A 300 6.16 3.38 -13.34
N ILE A 301 5.79 3.69 -12.10
CA ILE A 301 4.75 2.91 -11.37
C ILE A 301 3.45 2.90 -12.17
N ASP A 302 3.00 4.05 -12.66
CA ASP A 302 1.77 4.16 -13.44
C ASP A 302 1.86 3.36 -14.75
N SER A 303 2.99 3.46 -15.45
CA SER A 303 3.23 2.70 -16.69
C SER A 303 3.27 1.19 -16.45
N MET A 304 3.85 0.74 -15.33
CA MET A 304 3.87 -0.67 -14.95
C MET A 304 2.47 -1.20 -14.58
N ASP A 305 1.62 -0.36 -13.99
CA ASP A 305 0.23 -0.72 -13.73
C ASP A 305 -0.57 -0.83 -15.03
N GLU A 306 -0.35 0.05 -16.00
CA GLU A 306 -0.93 -0.07 -17.34
C GLU A 306 -0.47 -1.34 -18.05
N LEU A 307 0.83 -1.65 -18.01
CA LEU A 307 1.38 -2.89 -18.55
C LEU A 307 0.72 -4.11 -17.92
N LYS A 308 0.59 -4.14 -16.58
CA LYS A 308 -0.06 -5.23 -15.83
C LYS A 308 -1.50 -5.47 -16.27
N ASN A 309 -2.25 -4.39 -16.52
CA ASN A 309 -3.64 -4.49 -16.98
C ASN A 309 -3.74 -5.04 -18.41
N GLY A 310 -2.78 -4.73 -19.28
CA GLY A 310 -2.76 -5.15 -20.68
C GLY A 310 -2.09 -6.51 -20.95
N ILE A 311 -1.16 -6.93 -20.09
CA ILE A 311 -0.27 -8.07 -20.35
C ILE A 311 -1.00 -9.40 -20.50
N GLY A 312 -2.20 -9.54 -19.91
CA GLY A 312 -3.02 -10.74 -20.02
C GLY A 312 -3.37 -11.14 -21.46
N LEU A 313 -3.41 -10.16 -22.37
CA LEU A 313 -3.66 -10.41 -23.79
C LEU A 313 -2.53 -11.19 -24.47
N ARG A 314 -1.31 -11.16 -23.93
CA ARG A 314 -0.17 -11.92 -24.45
C ARG A 314 -0.39 -13.44 -24.38
N ALA A 315 -1.28 -13.90 -23.47
CA ALA A 315 -1.66 -15.32 -23.37
C ALA A 315 -2.28 -15.89 -24.67
N TYR A 316 -2.96 -15.06 -25.48
CA TYR A 316 -3.49 -15.48 -26.78
C TYR A 316 -2.37 -15.85 -27.77
N GLY A 317 -1.17 -15.27 -27.62
CA GLY A 317 0.03 -15.60 -28.39
C GLY A 317 0.84 -16.76 -27.79
N GLN A 318 0.27 -17.58 -26.89
CA GLN A 318 0.94 -18.70 -26.20
C GLN A 318 2.15 -18.28 -25.37
N GLN A 319 2.22 -17.03 -24.94
CA GLN A 319 3.29 -16.49 -24.09
C GLN A 319 2.80 -16.40 -22.64
N ASP A 320 3.67 -16.78 -21.70
CA ASP A 320 3.36 -16.62 -20.27
C ASP A 320 3.32 -15.11 -19.94
N PRO A 321 2.15 -14.58 -19.50
CA PRO A 321 2.02 -13.16 -19.21
C PRO A 321 2.98 -12.67 -18.12
N VAL A 322 3.33 -13.52 -17.13
CA VAL A 322 4.25 -13.15 -16.06
C VAL A 322 5.67 -12.99 -16.57
N VAL A 323 6.10 -13.89 -17.48
CA VAL A 323 7.43 -13.80 -18.11
C VAL A 323 7.52 -12.54 -18.97
N LYS A 324 6.47 -12.25 -19.75
CA LYS A 324 6.41 -11.04 -20.57
C LYS A 324 6.40 -9.77 -19.73
N TYR A 325 5.62 -9.74 -18.67
CA TYR A 325 5.62 -8.61 -17.73
C TYR A 325 7.01 -8.33 -17.16
N ARG A 326 7.76 -9.39 -16.83
CA ARG A 326 9.13 -9.24 -16.32
C ARG A 326 10.07 -8.65 -17.38
N ILE A 327 10.00 -9.14 -18.62
CA ILE A 327 10.87 -8.68 -19.70
C ILE A 327 10.53 -7.23 -20.06
N GLU A 328 9.28 -6.96 -20.45
CA GLU A 328 8.83 -5.63 -20.84
C GLU A 328 9.00 -4.61 -19.68
N GLY A 329 8.74 -5.04 -18.43
CA GLY A 329 8.97 -4.21 -17.26
C GLY A 329 10.43 -3.94 -16.92
N MET A 330 11.36 -4.82 -17.31
CA MET A 330 12.79 -4.57 -17.19
C MET A 330 13.25 -3.55 -18.26
N ASP A 331 12.80 -3.73 -19.50
CA ASP A 331 13.10 -2.77 -20.59
C ASP A 331 12.62 -1.36 -20.23
N MET A 332 11.39 -1.23 -19.70
CA MET A 332 10.84 0.06 -19.22
C MET A 332 11.62 0.64 -18.04
N PHE A 333 12.13 -0.22 -17.16
CA PHE A 333 12.96 0.22 -16.03
C PHE A 333 14.31 0.75 -16.48
N ASP A 334 14.95 0.07 -17.43
CA ASP A 334 16.22 0.49 -18.00
C ASP A 334 16.06 1.82 -18.77
N GLU A 335 14.96 1.99 -19.50
CA GLU A 335 14.59 3.25 -20.15
C GLU A 335 14.43 4.39 -19.12
N MET A 336 13.70 4.14 -18.02
CA MET A 336 13.54 5.12 -16.93
C MET A 336 14.88 5.51 -16.31
N ILE A 337 15.80 4.55 -16.09
CA ILE A 337 17.14 4.86 -15.57
C ILE A 337 17.93 5.71 -16.55
N SER A 338 17.86 5.42 -17.84
CA SER A 338 18.47 6.24 -18.89
C SER A 338 17.90 7.66 -18.90
N ASP A 339 16.60 7.79 -18.81
CA ASP A 339 15.91 9.08 -18.73
C ASP A 339 16.34 9.90 -17.51
N ILE A 340 16.49 9.26 -16.33
CA ILE A 340 17.00 9.91 -15.12
C ILE A 340 18.40 10.50 -15.39
N GLN A 341 19.29 9.73 -16.02
CA GLN A 341 20.64 10.17 -16.31
C GLN A 341 20.65 11.37 -17.26
N VAL A 342 19.82 11.33 -18.29
CA VAL A 342 19.67 12.43 -19.26
C VAL A 342 19.12 13.69 -18.58
N ASP A 343 18.03 13.57 -17.83
CA ASP A 343 17.37 14.72 -17.22
C ASP A 343 18.24 15.35 -16.11
N VAL A 344 18.92 14.56 -15.28
CA VAL A 344 19.85 15.05 -14.27
C VAL A 344 21.01 15.81 -14.95
N THR A 345 21.62 15.23 -15.98
CA THR A 345 22.68 15.87 -16.75
C THR A 345 22.21 17.19 -17.35
N LYS A 346 21.07 17.17 -18.01
CA LYS A 346 20.46 18.35 -18.63
C LYS A 346 20.19 19.46 -17.62
N ILE A 347 19.53 19.15 -16.52
CA ILE A 347 19.19 20.16 -15.51
C ILE A 347 20.47 20.77 -14.93
N LEU A 348 21.43 19.95 -14.50
CA LEU A 348 22.65 20.45 -13.87
C LEU A 348 23.49 21.34 -14.83
N LEU A 349 23.55 20.99 -16.10
CA LEU A 349 24.30 21.79 -17.09
C LEU A 349 23.54 23.02 -17.62
N HIS A 350 22.23 23.15 -17.39
CA HIS A 350 21.44 24.31 -17.85
C HIS A 350 21.02 25.26 -16.73
N ILE A 351 21.12 24.86 -15.45
CA ILE A 351 20.83 25.77 -14.33
C ILE A 351 21.70 27.04 -14.47
N ARG A 352 21.03 28.19 -14.37
CA ARG A 352 21.65 29.50 -14.29
C ARG A 352 21.46 30.07 -12.91
N GLU A 353 22.43 30.78 -12.39
CA GLU A 353 22.29 31.55 -11.15
C GLU A 353 21.12 32.52 -11.30
N GLN A 354 20.07 32.33 -10.51
CA GLN A 354 19.09 33.40 -10.29
C GLN A 354 19.48 34.13 -9.01
N THR A 355 19.85 35.38 -9.20
CA THR A 355 20.23 36.32 -8.14
C THR A 355 19.22 36.33 -6.98
N GLU A 356 19.66 36.01 -5.79
CA GLU A 356 19.30 36.38 -4.41
C GLU A 356 17.84 36.60 -3.93
N ALA A 357 16.79 36.51 -4.69
CA ALA A 357 15.48 37.02 -4.21
C ALA A 357 14.56 35.99 -3.51
N LYS A 358 14.88 34.67 -3.41
CA LYS A 358 13.94 33.66 -2.84
C LYS A 358 14.52 32.59 -1.91
N ARG A 359 15.71 32.79 -1.38
CA ARG A 359 16.41 31.74 -0.59
C ARG A 359 15.86 31.48 0.82
N GLN A 360 14.98 32.33 1.36
CA GLN A 360 14.55 32.24 2.76
C GLN A 360 13.27 31.43 3.03
N GLU A 361 12.45 31.11 2.02
CA GLU A 361 11.19 30.41 2.24
C GLU A 361 11.24 28.89 2.09
N THR A 362 12.21 28.37 1.32
CA THR A 362 12.29 26.92 1.04
C THR A 362 12.94 26.09 2.15
N VAL A 363 13.81 26.68 2.97
CA VAL A 363 14.51 25.98 4.06
C VAL A 363 13.64 25.70 5.26
N LYS A 364 12.53 26.44 5.47
CA LYS A 364 11.60 26.21 6.59
C LYS A 364 10.63 25.06 6.38
N ILE A 365 10.44 24.60 5.14
CA ILE A 365 9.51 23.53 4.81
C ILE A 365 10.18 22.16 5.01
N THR A 366 11.50 22.04 4.81
CA THR A 366 12.23 20.78 4.98
C THR A 366 12.42 20.38 6.45
N GLY A 367 12.57 21.33 7.38
CA GLY A 367 12.69 21.04 8.80
C GLY A 367 11.40 20.45 9.42
N ALA A 368 10.24 20.98 9.02
CA ALA A 368 8.95 20.48 9.50
C ALA A 368 8.56 19.12 8.88
N ALA A 369 9.03 18.82 7.67
CA ALA A 369 8.80 17.54 7.02
C ALA A 369 9.68 16.41 7.61
N LEU A 370 10.89 16.72 8.07
CA LEU A 370 11.78 15.77 8.75
C LEU A 370 11.30 15.39 10.15
N GLU A 371 10.70 16.33 10.90
CA GLU A 371 10.09 16.02 12.19
C GLU A 371 8.82 15.16 12.06
N ALA A 372 8.06 15.30 10.98
CA ALA A 372 6.89 14.48 10.70
C ALA A 372 7.26 13.02 10.30
N ILE A 373 8.44 12.79 9.73
CA ILE A 373 8.90 11.45 9.33
C ILE A 373 9.49 10.68 10.52
N HIS A 374 10.11 11.35 11.50
CA HIS A 374 10.64 10.71 12.71
C HIS A 374 9.57 10.33 13.76
N SER A 375 8.32 10.77 13.59
CA SER A 375 7.21 10.41 14.48
C SER A 375 6.45 9.13 14.06
N VAL A 376 6.87 8.42 13.01
CA VAL A 376 6.18 7.23 12.47
C VAL A 376 6.79 5.90 12.92
N ASP A 377 7.86 5.92 13.74
CA ASP A 377 8.46 4.69 14.29
C ASP A 377 8.04 4.48 15.75
N GLY A 378 6.77 4.21 15.94
CA GLY A 378 6.17 3.89 17.24
C GLY A 378 4.75 3.38 17.08
N GLY A 379 4.59 2.05 16.99
CA GLY A 379 3.40 1.28 17.34
C GLY A 379 2.06 1.78 16.81
N ALA A 380 1.59 1.20 15.73
CA ALA A 380 0.25 1.41 15.19
C ALA A 380 -0.85 1.19 16.24
N LYS A 381 -1.41 2.25 16.78
CA LYS A 381 -2.79 2.26 17.28
C LYS A 381 -3.67 2.71 16.11
N ILE A 382 -4.35 1.75 15.51
CA ILE A 382 -5.45 2.01 14.60
C ILE A 382 -6.61 2.58 15.44
N GLY A 383 -6.66 3.90 15.52
CA GLY A 383 -7.82 4.65 15.98
C GLY A 383 -8.63 5.04 14.75
N THR A 384 -9.81 4.45 14.64
CA THR A 384 -10.86 4.84 13.70
C THR A 384 -11.29 6.27 14.00
N ASP A 385 -10.86 7.23 13.16
CA ASP A 385 -11.57 8.48 12.96
C ASP A 385 -11.24 8.99 11.54
N VAL A 386 -11.97 8.44 10.59
CA VAL A 386 -12.05 8.98 9.24
C VAL A 386 -13.43 9.59 9.10
N ASP A 387 -13.56 10.84 9.47
CA ASP A 387 -14.57 11.73 8.92
C ASP A 387 -14.03 13.17 8.94
N ARG A 388 -13.07 13.48 8.07
CA ARG A 388 -12.82 14.83 7.62
C ARG A 388 -13.49 15.03 6.28
N THR A 389 -14.82 15.05 6.31
CA THR A 389 -15.59 15.76 5.30
C THR A 389 -15.09 17.20 5.26
N ILE A 390 -14.56 17.61 4.13
CA ILE A 390 -14.27 19.01 3.83
C ILE A 390 -15.61 19.76 4.01
N ARG A 391 -15.78 20.42 5.15
CA ARG A 391 -16.90 21.33 5.36
C ARG A 391 -16.63 22.58 4.54
N ASN A 392 -17.45 22.75 3.52
CA ASN A 392 -17.53 23.99 2.77
C ASN A 392 -18.25 25.00 3.69
N ASP A 393 -17.50 25.88 4.33
CA ASP A 393 -18.01 26.91 5.27
C ASP A 393 -18.66 28.09 4.53
N GLY A 394 -18.95 27.97 3.24
CA GLY A 394 -19.75 28.94 2.50
C GLY A 394 -21.27 28.81 2.80
N PRO A 395 -22.02 29.87 2.86
CA PRO A 395 -23.47 29.82 3.05
C PRO A 395 -24.09 28.94 1.95
N LYS A 396 -24.78 27.86 2.34
CA LYS A 396 -25.48 26.98 1.41
C LYS A 396 -26.62 27.72 0.76
N ILE A 397 -26.45 28.11 -0.50
CA ILE A 397 -27.48 28.77 -1.29
C ILE A 397 -28.43 27.70 -1.82
N GLY A 398 -29.69 27.81 -1.42
CA GLY A 398 -30.74 26.90 -1.89
C GLY A 398 -31.03 27.09 -3.37
N ARG A 399 -31.45 26.03 -4.04
CA ARG A 399 -31.79 26.05 -5.50
C ARG A 399 -32.81 27.12 -5.90
N ASN A 400 -33.67 27.49 -4.96
CA ASN A 400 -34.73 28.49 -5.18
C ASN A 400 -34.41 29.88 -4.61
N ASP A 401 -33.26 30.08 -3.95
CA ASP A 401 -32.86 31.36 -3.36
C ASP A 401 -32.43 32.36 -4.43
N PRO A 402 -32.44 33.67 -4.10
CA PRO A 402 -31.96 34.70 -5.01
C PRO A 402 -30.49 34.47 -5.34
N CYS A 403 -30.11 34.60 -6.60
CA CYS A 403 -28.74 34.36 -7.03
C CYS A 403 -27.79 35.44 -6.46
N PRO A 404 -26.64 35.05 -5.86
CA PRO A 404 -25.69 35.99 -5.26
C PRO A 404 -25.01 36.93 -6.26
N CYS A 405 -25.14 36.65 -7.57
CA CYS A 405 -24.61 37.55 -8.61
C CYS A 405 -25.43 38.87 -8.79
N GLY A 406 -26.50 39.09 -8.01
CA GLY A 406 -27.31 40.30 -8.08
C GLY A 406 -28.29 40.39 -9.26
N SER A 407 -28.48 39.31 -10.03
CA SER A 407 -29.35 39.28 -11.22
C SER A 407 -30.84 39.25 -10.94
N GLY A 408 -31.28 39.18 -9.67
CA GLY A 408 -32.67 39.05 -9.26
C GLY A 408 -33.36 37.74 -9.64
N LYS A 409 -32.65 36.80 -10.28
CA LYS A 409 -33.17 35.47 -10.66
C LYS A 409 -32.87 34.42 -9.59
N LYS A 410 -33.68 33.36 -9.52
CA LYS A 410 -33.41 32.22 -8.64
C LYS A 410 -32.09 31.52 -9.05
N TYR A 411 -31.30 31.01 -8.08
CA TYR A 411 -29.99 30.40 -8.29
C TYR A 411 -29.99 29.34 -9.41
N LYS A 412 -31.01 28.45 -9.44
CA LYS A 412 -31.16 27.42 -10.48
C LYS A 412 -31.34 27.95 -11.90
N ASN A 413 -31.77 29.21 -12.06
CA ASN A 413 -32.03 29.86 -13.36
C ASN A 413 -30.93 30.84 -13.76
N CYS A 414 -29.84 30.92 -12.97
CA CYS A 414 -28.71 31.82 -13.17
C CYS A 414 -27.39 31.07 -13.03
N CYS A 415 -26.61 31.35 -11.99
CA CYS A 415 -25.27 30.72 -11.81
C CYS A 415 -25.33 29.25 -11.48
N GLY A 416 -26.42 28.74 -10.92
CA GLY A 416 -26.63 27.29 -10.65
C GLY A 416 -27.31 26.51 -11.78
N LYS A 417 -27.32 27.02 -13.03
CA LYS A 417 -27.96 26.33 -14.15
C LYS A 417 -27.17 25.12 -14.65
N ASN A 418 -25.87 25.13 -14.42
CA ASN A 418 -24.93 24.07 -14.81
C ASN A 418 -24.15 23.48 -13.61
N ALA A 419 -24.65 23.65 -12.37
CA ALA A 419 -24.10 23.09 -11.15
C ALA A 419 -24.91 21.90 -10.65
#